data_cdadd6b6d34c0ad88396c2a3b65ec43d
#
_entry.id   cdadd6b6d34c0ad88396c2a3b65ec43d
#
_cell.length_a   1.000
_cell.length_b   1.000
_cell.length_c   1.000
_cell.angle_alpha   90.00
_cell.angle_beta   90.00
_cell.angle_gamma   90.00
#
_symmetry.space_group_name_H-M   'P 1'
#
loop_
_entity.id
_entity.type
_entity.pdbx_description
1 polymer ?
#
loop_
_entity_poly.entity_id
_entity_poly.type
_entity_poly.pdbx_seq_one_letter_code
_entity_poly.pdbx_strand_id
1 'polypeptide(L)'
;MARREAVVKFYDRWVLPPILDLVMRQHQLLKYRREVVAAAIGRVLEVGVGSGLNFPLYDKQVEIVFGIDPSPRLLAIARRRAAAAGIRAEFLQGSATAIPLADNTVDTVVMTWTLCSIADPLAALREMRRVLKPGGKLLFVEHGLSPEPGIERWQHRLTPIWCHVAGGCHLDRKMDDLIRLAGFDTTRLRTEYANGPRPMTYMYLGWATPEMSVHWGEAVMAVQRSK
;
A
#
# COMPACT_ATOMS: atom_id res chain seq x y z
N MET A 1 -0.40 -21.03 26.13
CA MET A 1 -0.95 -20.31 24.97
C MET A 1 -1.33 -18.89 25.34
N ALA A 2 -2.24 -18.62 26.24
CA ALA A 2 -2.75 -17.27 26.59
C ALA A 2 -1.67 -16.22 26.94
N ARG A 3 -0.60 -16.59 27.68
CA ARG A 3 0.49 -15.67 28.05
C ARG A 3 1.32 -15.21 26.84
N ARG A 4 1.52 -16.09 25.84
CA ARG A 4 2.25 -15.76 24.60
C ARG A 4 1.42 -14.82 23.72
N GLU A 5 0.13 -15.05 23.61
CA GLU A 5 -0.81 -14.18 22.89
C GLU A 5 -0.91 -12.79 23.51
N ALA A 6 -0.91 -12.71 24.85
CA ALA A 6 -0.94 -11.43 25.54
C ALA A 6 0.33 -10.60 25.31
N VAL A 7 1.51 -11.25 25.28
CA VAL A 7 2.80 -10.59 24.99
C VAL A 7 2.84 -10.08 23.54
N VAL A 8 2.38 -10.89 22.57
CA VAL A 8 2.31 -10.49 21.15
C VAL A 8 1.36 -9.29 21.00
N LYS A 9 0.16 -9.35 21.57
CA LYS A 9 -0.80 -8.22 21.56
C LYS A 9 -0.25 -6.95 22.21
N PHE A 10 0.54 -7.09 23.31
CA PHE A 10 1.19 -5.96 23.96
C PHE A 10 2.27 -5.35 23.03
N TYR A 11 3.11 -6.19 22.43
CA TYR A 11 4.15 -5.76 21.50
C TYR A 11 3.55 -5.00 20.31
N ASP A 12 2.57 -5.59 19.62
CA ASP A 12 1.93 -5.00 18.44
C ASP A 12 1.21 -3.68 18.76
N ARG A 13 0.66 -3.59 19.96
CA ARG A 13 -0.11 -2.40 20.37
C ARG A 13 0.75 -1.27 20.91
N TRP A 14 1.87 -1.58 21.60
CA TRP A 14 2.59 -0.58 22.38
C TRP A 14 4.03 -0.34 21.94
N VAL A 15 4.71 -1.35 21.46
CA VAL A 15 6.13 -1.33 21.14
C VAL A 15 6.36 -1.12 19.64
N LEU A 16 5.67 -1.90 18.82
CA LEU A 16 5.86 -1.88 17.38
C LEU A 16 5.52 -0.52 16.72
N PRO A 17 4.39 0.17 17.04
CA PRO A 17 4.04 1.41 16.35
C PRO A 17 5.10 2.53 16.45
N PRO A 18 5.69 2.85 17.63
CA PRO A 18 6.75 3.86 17.72
C PRO A 18 8.04 3.43 17.01
N ILE A 19 8.36 2.13 17.00
CA ILE A 19 9.53 1.61 16.26
C ILE A 19 9.32 1.77 14.77
N LEU A 20 8.15 1.37 14.26
CA LEU A 20 7.81 1.55 12.83
C LEU A 20 7.86 3.03 12.44
N ASP A 21 7.29 3.93 13.24
CA ASP A 21 7.34 5.35 12.95
C ASP A 21 8.78 5.86 12.85
N LEU A 22 9.67 5.43 13.75
CA LEU A 22 11.08 5.81 13.73
C LEU A 22 11.83 5.25 12.50
N VAL A 23 11.68 3.95 12.25
CA VAL A 23 12.33 3.25 11.13
C VAL A 23 11.87 3.83 9.79
N MET A 24 10.56 4.09 9.65
CA MET A 24 9.99 4.58 8.40
C MET A 24 10.25 6.05 8.11
N ARG A 25 10.84 6.81 9.06
CA ARG A 25 11.31 8.21 8.85
C ARG A 25 12.67 8.32 8.18
N GLN A 26 13.36 7.21 7.91
CA GLN A 26 14.69 7.24 7.32
C GLN A 26 14.73 8.09 6.04
N HIS A 27 15.74 8.95 5.93
CA HIS A 27 15.90 9.88 4.81
C HIS A 27 15.95 9.17 3.44
N GLN A 28 16.52 7.98 3.39
CA GLN A 28 16.58 7.18 2.18
C GLN A 28 15.22 6.75 1.65
N LEU A 29 14.20 6.58 2.54
CA LEU A 29 12.84 6.24 2.15
C LEU A 29 12.05 7.47 1.67
N LEU A 30 12.47 8.67 2.06
CA LEU A 30 11.79 9.92 1.72
C LEU A 30 11.80 10.19 0.21
N LYS A 31 12.89 9.84 -0.50
CA LYS A 31 12.96 10.00 -1.96
C LYS A 31 11.87 9.21 -2.68
N TYR A 32 11.65 7.96 -2.26
CA TYR A 32 10.61 7.09 -2.82
C TYR A 32 9.20 7.60 -2.52
N ARG A 33 8.96 8.03 -1.26
CA ARG A 33 7.69 8.64 -0.87
C ARG A 33 7.38 9.86 -1.72
N ARG A 34 8.33 10.78 -1.87
CA ARG A 34 8.16 11.99 -2.68
C ARG A 34 7.77 11.66 -4.12
N GLU A 35 8.47 10.70 -4.74
CA GLU A 35 8.22 10.31 -6.12
C GLU A 35 6.79 9.76 -6.30
N VAL A 36 6.34 8.91 -5.39
CA VAL A 36 5.04 8.25 -5.48
C VAL A 36 3.91 9.20 -5.06
N VAL A 37 4.05 9.88 -3.93
CA VAL A 37 2.98 10.72 -3.34
C VAL A 37 2.73 11.99 -4.14
N ALA A 38 3.77 12.57 -4.77
CA ALA A 38 3.64 13.77 -5.59
C ALA A 38 2.74 13.58 -6.83
N ALA A 39 2.47 12.35 -7.23
CA ALA A 39 1.56 12.03 -8.33
C ALA A 39 0.08 11.88 -7.90
N ALA A 40 -0.21 12.01 -6.60
CA ALA A 40 -1.56 11.88 -6.07
C ALA A 40 -2.39 13.13 -6.37
N ILE A 41 -3.64 12.93 -6.79
CA ILE A 41 -4.58 14.00 -7.14
C ILE A 41 -5.99 13.69 -6.61
N GLY A 42 -6.79 14.73 -6.43
CA GLY A 42 -8.22 14.65 -6.11
C GLY A 42 -8.48 14.02 -4.74
N ARG A 43 -9.43 13.13 -4.67
CA ARG A 43 -9.78 12.36 -3.47
C ARG A 43 -8.84 11.16 -3.36
N VAL A 44 -8.06 11.11 -2.31
CA VAL A 44 -7.01 10.10 -2.10
C VAL A 44 -7.43 9.12 -1.02
N LEU A 45 -7.25 7.82 -1.27
CA LEU A 45 -7.23 6.81 -0.21
C LEU A 45 -5.76 6.42 0.05
N GLU A 46 -5.27 6.64 1.26
CA GLU A 46 -3.98 6.12 1.71
C GLU A 46 -4.18 4.86 2.53
N VAL A 47 -3.74 3.72 1.98
CA VAL A 47 -3.83 2.41 2.62
C VAL A 47 -2.59 2.14 3.45
N GLY A 48 -2.79 1.81 4.73
CA GLY A 48 -1.71 1.73 5.70
C GLY A 48 -1.09 3.10 5.96
N VAL A 49 -1.96 4.11 6.24
CA VAL A 49 -1.51 5.48 6.48
C VAL A 49 -0.51 5.57 7.64
N GLY A 50 -0.52 4.60 8.54
CA GLY A 50 0.40 4.49 9.65
C GLY A 50 0.40 5.76 10.50
N SER A 51 1.58 6.29 10.73
CA SER A 51 1.76 7.56 11.46
C SER A 51 1.60 8.81 10.59
N GLY A 52 1.25 8.67 9.30
CA GLY A 52 1.02 9.81 8.40
C GLY A 52 2.27 10.47 7.85
N LEU A 53 3.30 9.70 7.53
CA LEU A 53 4.58 10.23 6.99
C LEU A 53 4.44 10.82 5.58
N ASN A 54 3.37 10.50 4.87
CA ASN A 54 3.09 11.02 3.55
C ASN A 54 2.40 12.39 3.57
N PHE A 55 1.73 12.78 4.65
CA PHE A 55 0.98 14.05 4.70
C PHE A 55 1.79 15.29 4.30
N PRO A 56 3.05 15.47 4.73
CA PRO A 56 3.85 16.63 4.31
C PRO A 56 4.24 16.61 2.82
N LEU A 57 3.94 15.56 2.09
CA LEU A 57 4.32 15.35 0.67
C LEU A 57 3.15 15.54 -0.29
N TYR A 58 1.92 15.57 0.20
CA TYR A 58 0.74 15.89 -0.62
C TYR A 58 0.75 17.37 -0.97
N ASP A 59 0.35 17.66 -2.20
CA ASP A 59 0.27 19.04 -2.69
C ASP A 59 -1.19 19.53 -2.82
N LYS A 60 -1.36 20.71 -3.41
CA LYS A 60 -2.65 21.38 -3.58
C LYS A 60 -3.62 20.66 -4.56
N GLN A 61 -3.14 19.66 -5.30
CA GLN A 61 -4.00 18.87 -6.19
C GLN A 61 -4.80 17.81 -5.41
N VAL A 62 -4.45 17.57 -4.14
CA VAL A 62 -5.16 16.66 -3.25
C VAL A 62 -6.25 17.42 -2.50
N GLU A 63 -7.51 17.00 -2.70
CA GLU A 63 -8.68 17.62 -2.08
C GLU A 63 -8.90 17.12 -0.65
N ILE A 64 -8.77 15.81 -0.45
CA ILE A 64 -8.93 15.11 0.83
C ILE A 64 -8.20 13.78 0.82
N VAL A 65 -7.64 13.40 1.97
CA VAL A 65 -7.03 12.08 2.18
C VAL A 65 -7.88 11.25 3.14
N PHE A 66 -8.37 10.10 2.69
CA PHE A 66 -8.93 9.05 3.54
C PHE A 66 -7.78 8.12 3.96
N GLY A 67 -7.36 8.18 5.22
CA GLY A 67 -6.28 7.34 5.73
C GLY A 67 -6.83 6.13 6.47
N ILE A 68 -6.59 4.90 5.97
CA ILE A 68 -7.01 3.67 6.65
C ILE A 68 -5.81 2.96 7.29
N ASP A 69 -5.95 2.57 8.56
CA ASP A 69 -4.96 1.79 9.32
C ASP A 69 -5.63 1.04 10.47
N PRO A 70 -5.23 -0.20 10.80
CA PRO A 70 -5.80 -0.93 11.93
C PRO A 70 -5.35 -0.37 13.30
N SER A 71 -4.24 0.39 13.38
CA SER A 71 -3.67 0.88 14.63
C SER A 71 -4.23 2.24 15.05
N PRO A 72 -5.07 2.32 16.09
CA PRO A 72 -5.59 3.60 16.57
C PRO A 72 -4.49 4.54 17.08
N ARG A 73 -3.35 4.00 17.51
CA ARG A 73 -2.19 4.80 17.96
C ARG A 73 -1.50 5.49 16.80
N LEU A 74 -1.27 4.77 15.70
CA LEU A 74 -0.70 5.36 14.48
C LEU A 74 -1.66 6.40 13.91
N LEU A 75 -2.95 6.13 13.86
CA LEU A 75 -3.97 7.10 13.43
C LEU A 75 -3.98 8.38 14.28
N ALA A 76 -3.74 8.27 15.60
CA ALA A 76 -3.64 9.45 16.45
C ALA A 76 -2.42 10.34 16.13
N ILE A 77 -1.31 9.72 15.70
CA ILE A 77 -0.13 10.46 15.22
C ILE A 77 -0.41 11.07 13.85
N ALA A 78 -1.03 10.30 12.96
CA ALA A 78 -1.39 10.72 11.61
C ALA A 78 -2.30 11.95 11.60
N ARG A 79 -3.31 12.00 12.49
CA ARG A 79 -4.18 13.18 12.66
C ARG A 79 -3.40 14.45 12.95
N ARG A 80 -2.42 14.37 13.86
CA ARG A 80 -1.57 15.52 14.20
C ARG A 80 -0.70 15.95 13.03
N ARG A 81 -0.15 15.00 12.26
CA ARG A 81 0.66 15.30 11.07
C ARG A 81 -0.16 15.89 9.94
N ALA A 82 -1.36 15.38 9.69
CA ALA A 82 -2.27 15.95 8.69
C ALA A 82 -2.62 17.40 9.02
N ALA A 83 -2.97 17.68 10.29
CA ALA A 83 -3.26 19.04 10.75
C ALA A 83 -2.04 19.97 10.61
N ALA A 84 -0.84 19.50 10.98
CA ALA A 84 0.40 20.27 10.85
C ALA A 84 0.78 20.54 9.38
N ALA A 85 0.41 19.62 8.46
CA ALA A 85 0.63 19.79 7.03
C ALA A 85 -0.49 20.60 6.33
N GLY A 86 -1.56 20.97 7.03
CA GLY A 86 -2.70 21.66 6.45
C GLY A 86 -3.52 20.81 5.46
N ILE A 87 -3.40 19.49 5.53
CA ILE A 87 -4.10 18.55 4.64
C ILE A 87 -5.45 18.15 5.26
N ARG A 88 -6.52 18.33 4.49
CA ARG A 88 -7.84 17.80 4.86
C ARG A 88 -7.80 16.29 4.85
N ALA A 89 -8.10 15.65 5.99
CA ALA A 89 -8.03 14.20 6.11
C ALA A 89 -9.15 13.63 6.98
N GLU A 90 -9.61 12.43 6.60
CA GLU A 90 -10.50 11.57 7.38
C GLU A 90 -9.78 10.25 7.69
N PHE A 91 -9.97 9.73 8.91
CA PHE A 91 -9.22 8.56 9.37
C PHE A 91 -10.16 7.41 9.69
N LEU A 92 -9.95 6.31 9.00
CA LEU A 92 -10.73 5.09 9.07
C LEU A 92 -9.92 4.04 9.84
N GLN A 93 -10.41 3.62 10.99
CA GLN A 93 -9.81 2.48 11.69
C GLN A 93 -10.37 1.19 11.12
N GLY A 94 -9.52 0.41 10.43
CA GLY A 94 -9.98 -0.82 9.80
C GLY A 94 -8.92 -1.55 8.99
N SER A 95 -9.36 -2.63 8.36
CA SER A 95 -8.54 -3.43 7.45
C SER A 95 -8.67 -2.96 6.01
N ALA A 96 -7.56 -3.00 5.28
CA ALA A 96 -7.57 -2.76 3.83
C ALA A 96 -8.36 -3.82 3.04
N THR A 97 -8.70 -4.96 3.66
CA THR A 97 -9.54 -6.01 3.06
C THR A 97 -11.05 -5.73 3.15
N ALA A 98 -11.45 -4.63 3.82
CA ALA A 98 -12.84 -4.20 3.96
C ALA A 98 -12.86 -2.67 4.10
N ILE A 99 -12.64 -1.96 3.02
CA ILE A 99 -12.55 -0.49 3.00
C ILE A 99 -13.96 0.12 3.10
N PRO A 100 -14.27 0.94 4.14
CA PRO A 100 -15.62 1.48 4.35
C PRO A 100 -15.87 2.72 3.48
N LEU A 101 -15.59 2.62 2.20
CA LEU A 101 -15.91 3.60 1.17
C LEU A 101 -16.74 2.93 0.08
N ALA A 102 -17.63 3.70 -0.54
CA ALA A 102 -18.40 3.23 -1.69
C ALA A 102 -17.50 2.99 -2.92
N ASP A 103 -18.01 2.24 -3.88
CA ASP A 103 -17.35 2.03 -5.16
C ASP A 103 -17.09 3.37 -5.86
N ASN A 104 -16.01 3.45 -6.62
CA ASN A 104 -15.68 4.62 -7.45
C ASN A 104 -15.66 5.95 -6.65
N THR A 105 -15.13 5.93 -5.43
CA THR A 105 -15.13 7.10 -4.52
C THR A 105 -13.88 7.95 -4.68
N VAL A 106 -12.72 7.35 -4.98
CA VAL A 106 -11.41 8.03 -4.95
C VAL A 106 -10.76 8.08 -6.32
N ASP A 107 -10.00 9.16 -6.56
CA ASP A 107 -9.26 9.38 -7.80
C ASP A 107 -7.88 8.69 -7.73
N THR A 108 -7.33 8.59 -6.53
CA THR A 108 -6.02 8.01 -6.29
C THR A 108 -6.04 7.09 -5.06
N VAL A 109 -5.42 5.93 -5.17
CA VAL A 109 -5.02 5.11 -4.02
C VAL A 109 -3.50 5.21 -3.86
N VAL A 110 -3.03 5.49 -2.64
CA VAL A 110 -1.61 5.53 -2.28
C VAL A 110 -1.31 4.40 -1.31
N MET A 111 -0.23 3.65 -1.59
CA MET A 111 0.22 2.53 -0.78
C MET A 111 1.75 2.57 -0.67
N THR A 112 2.27 2.68 0.57
CA THR A 112 3.70 2.79 0.80
C THR A 112 4.15 1.85 1.92
N TRP A 113 4.89 0.79 1.57
CA TRP A 113 5.35 -0.28 2.49
C TRP A 113 4.24 -0.88 3.34
N THR A 114 3.12 -1.21 2.72
CA THR A 114 1.92 -1.70 3.39
C THR A 114 1.51 -3.09 2.90
N LEU A 115 1.56 -3.33 1.58
CA LEU A 115 1.11 -4.59 0.99
C LEU A 115 1.92 -5.80 1.49
N CYS A 116 3.18 -5.56 1.81
CA CYS A 116 4.05 -6.59 2.39
C CYS A 116 3.53 -7.14 3.72
N SER A 117 2.77 -6.35 4.48
CA SER A 117 2.29 -6.69 5.83
C SER A 117 0.81 -7.09 5.88
N ILE A 118 0.03 -6.88 4.83
CA ILE A 118 -1.39 -7.24 4.79
C ILE A 118 -1.53 -8.77 4.72
N ALA A 119 -2.38 -9.36 5.57
CA ALA A 119 -2.55 -10.82 5.63
C ALA A 119 -3.10 -11.39 4.31
N ASP A 120 -4.14 -10.76 3.74
CA ASP A 120 -4.67 -11.09 2.42
C ASP A 120 -4.46 -9.91 1.45
N PRO A 121 -3.31 -9.88 0.76
CA PRO A 121 -2.97 -8.79 -0.15
C PRO A 121 -3.88 -8.72 -1.38
N LEU A 122 -4.39 -9.85 -1.86
CA LEU A 122 -5.29 -9.87 -3.02
C LEU A 122 -6.67 -9.31 -2.68
N ALA A 123 -7.24 -9.65 -1.52
CA ALA A 123 -8.49 -9.05 -1.06
C ALA A 123 -8.34 -7.53 -0.89
N ALA A 124 -7.22 -7.08 -0.30
CA ALA A 124 -6.95 -5.65 -0.13
C ALA A 124 -6.81 -4.91 -1.47
N LEU A 125 -6.09 -5.47 -2.44
CA LEU A 125 -5.95 -4.88 -3.77
C LEU A 125 -7.28 -4.83 -4.53
N ARG A 126 -8.15 -5.85 -4.38
CA ARG A 126 -9.50 -5.83 -4.96
C ARG A 126 -10.36 -4.72 -4.34
N GLU A 127 -10.28 -4.50 -3.04
CA GLU A 127 -10.96 -3.40 -2.37
C GLU A 127 -10.42 -2.03 -2.83
N MET A 128 -9.09 -1.89 -2.96
CA MET A 128 -8.48 -0.68 -3.55
C MET A 128 -9.00 -0.43 -4.97
N ARG A 129 -9.10 -1.50 -5.79
CA ARG A 129 -9.67 -1.40 -7.15
C ARG A 129 -11.14 -1.01 -7.13
N ARG A 130 -11.94 -1.57 -6.22
CA ARG A 130 -13.38 -1.27 -6.08
C ARG A 130 -13.64 0.21 -5.79
N VAL A 131 -12.86 0.80 -4.88
CA VAL A 131 -13.06 2.20 -4.48
C VAL A 131 -12.46 3.21 -5.45
N LEU A 132 -11.56 2.79 -6.36
CA LEU A 132 -11.01 3.65 -7.40
C LEU A 132 -12.08 3.97 -8.46
N LYS A 133 -12.15 5.25 -8.84
CA LYS A 133 -12.95 5.68 -10.00
C LYS A 133 -12.38 5.09 -11.30
N PRO A 134 -13.21 4.97 -12.35
CA PRO A 134 -12.70 4.73 -13.70
C PRO A 134 -11.62 5.75 -14.07
N GLY A 135 -10.46 5.26 -14.52
CA GLY A 135 -9.29 6.12 -14.82
C GLY A 135 -8.47 6.53 -13.60
N GLY A 136 -8.88 6.17 -12.40
CA GLY A 136 -8.10 6.37 -11.17
C GLY A 136 -6.80 5.56 -11.14
N LYS A 137 -5.88 5.89 -10.24
CA LYS A 137 -4.55 5.28 -10.18
C LYS A 137 -4.24 4.73 -8.80
N LEU A 138 -3.60 3.55 -8.79
CA LEU A 138 -2.90 3.02 -7.62
C LEU A 138 -1.43 3.45 -7.71
N LEU A 139 -0.99 4.29 -6.80
CA LEU A 139 0.41 4.72 -6.65
C LEU A 139 1.05 3.90 -5.54
N PHE A 140 2.21 3.31 -5.78
CA PHE A 140 2.81 2.43 -4.79
C PHE A 140 4.33 2.50 -4.73
N VAL A 141 4.85 2.29 -3.55
CA VAL A 141 6.23 1.84 -3.30
C VAL A 141 6.21 0.76 -2.23
N GLU A 142 6.74 -0.41 -2.57
CA GLU A 142 6.78 -1.59 -1.72
C GLU A 142 8.15 -2.27 -1.81
N HIS A 143 8.59 -2.92 -0.76
CA HIS A 143 9.67 -3.88 -0.90
C HIS A 143 9.09 -5.27 -1.18
N GLY A 144 9.87 -6.13 -1.82
CA GLY A 144 9.39 -7.47 -2.14
C GLY A 144 10.47 -8.39 -2.68
N LEU A 145 10.03 -9.47 -3.31
CA LEU A 145 10.90 -10.53 -3.80
C LEU A 145 11.87 -10.03 -4.86
N SER A 146 13.14 -10.29 -4.65
CA SER A 146 14.20 -10.02 -5.63
C SER A 146 14.22 -11.08 -6.73
N PRO A 147 14.49 -10.73 -7.99
CA PRO A 147 14.67 -11.70 -9.07
C PRO A 147 16.03 -12.44 -9.00
N GLU A 148 16.93 -12.06 -8.10
CA GLU A 148 18.23 -12.68 -7.94
C GLU A 148 18.11 -13.96 -7.10
N PRO A 149 18.43 -15.16 -7.64
CA PRO A 149 18.21 -16.44 -6.94
C PRO A 149 18.93 -16.55 -5.58
N GLY A 150 20.07 -15.87 -5.42
CA GLY A 150 20.81 -15.84 -4.16
C GLY A 150 20.07 -15.02 -3.08
N ILE A 151 19.52 -13.87 -3.45
CA ILE A 151 18.78 -12.97 -2.56
C ILE A 151 17.41 -13.56 -2.25
N GLU A 152 16.70 -14.08 -3.26
CA GLU A 152 15.41 -14.77 -3.12
C GLU A 152 15.48 -15.88 -2.06
N ARG A 153 16.50 -16.76 -2.11
CA ARG A 153 16.72 -17.81 -1.10
C ARG A 153 16.87 -17.25 0.31
N TRP A 154 17.55 -16.13 0.46
CA TRP A 154 17.68 -15.45 1.76
C TRP A 154 16.35 -14.84 2.20
N GLN A 155 15.60 -14.22 1.31
CA GLN A 155 14.28 -13.67 1.61
C GLN A 155 13.32 -14.75 2.13
N HIS A 156 13.21 -15.90 1.44
CA HIS A 156 12.38 -17.02 1.91
C HIS A 156 12.81 -17.57 3.27
N ARG A 157 14.11 -17.63 3.56
CA ARG A 157 14.61 -18.09 4.87
C ARG A 157 14.36 -17.09 5.99
N LEU A 158 14.43 -15.80 5.69
CA LEU A 158 14.28 -14.75 6.70
C LEU A 158 12.82 -14.41 6.98
N THR A 159 11.93 -14.50 5.98
CA THR A 159 10.53 -14.11 6.09
C THR A 159 9.81 -14.74 7.30
N PRO A 160 9.93 -16.04 7.60
CA PRO A 160 9.23 -16.63 8.74
C PRO A 160 9.56 -15.98 10.09
N ILE A 161 10.79 -15.50 10.28
CA ILE A 161 11.22 -14.80 11.49
C ILE A 161 10.85 -13.32 11.39
N TRP A 162 11.08 -12.72 10.22
CA TRP A 162 10.85 -11.31 9.98
C TRP A 162 9.40 -10.87 10.18
N CYS A 163 8.43 -11.67 9.69
CA CYS A 163 7.01 -11.36 9.87
C CYS A 163 6.62 -11.22 11.36
N HIS A 164 7.24 -11.97 12.27
CA HIS A 164 6.92 -11.91 13.69
C HIS A 164 7.42 -10.62 14.37
N VAL A 165 8.51 -10.05 13.90
CA VAL A 165 9.11 -8.84 14.50
C VAL A 165 8.79 -7.55 13.77
N ALA A 166 8.42 -7.65 12.49
CA ALA A 166 8.18 -6.50 11.62
C ALA A 166 6.70 -6.34 11.23
N GLY A 167 5.78 -6.66 12.14
CA GLY A 167 4.35 -6.38 11.95
C GLY A 167 3.71 -7.11 10.78
N GLY A 168 4.05 -8.38 10.57
CA GLY A 168 3.49 -9.18 9.47
C GLY A 168 4.19 -8.99 8.12
N CYS A 169 5.29 -8.25 8.08
CA CYS A 169 5.98 -7.90 6.83
C CYS A 169 6.64 -9.14 6.17
N HIS A 170 6.29 -9.42 4.92
CA HIS A 170 6.83 -10.48 4.08
C HIS A 170 7.87 -9.92 3.10
N LEU A 171 9.09 -10.45 3.14
CA LEU A 171 10.18 -10.07 2.22
C LEU A 171 10.06 -10.73 0.84
N ASP A 172 9.31 -11.81 0.76
CA ASP A 172 9.25 -12.76 -0.36
C ASP A 172 7.98 -12.65 -1.20
N ARG A 173 7.28 -11.52 -1.12
CA ARG A 173 6.12 -11.23 -1.98
C ARG A 173 6.55 -10.61 -3.30
N LYS A 174 6.09 -11.16 -4.41
CA LYS A 174 6.28 -10.58 -5.74
C LYS A 174 5.15 -9.56 -6.00
N MET A 175 5.44 -8.30 -5.77
CA MET A 175 4.45 -7.23 -5.71
C MET A 175 3.74 -6.98 -7.05
N ASP A 176 4.47 -7.02 -8.15
CA ASP A 176 3.92 -6.84 -9.48
C ASP A 176 2.93 -7.94 -9.88
N ASP A 177 3.18 -9.19 -9.50
CA ASP A 177 2.27 -10.29 -9.76
C ASP A 177 0.98 -10.14 -8.93
N LEU A 178 1.07 -9.76 -7.66
CA LEU A 178 -0.09 -9.50 -6.80
C LEU A 178 -0.97 -8.39 -7.37
N ILE A 179 -0.36 -7.29 -7.81
CA ILE A 179 -1.07 -6.13 -8.38
C ILE A 179 -1.78 -6.55 -9.67
N ARG A 180 -1.11 -7.29 -10.58
CA ARG A 180 -1.72 -7.81 -11.81
C ARG A 180 -2.86 -8.80 -11.53
N LEU A 181 -2.66 -9.76 -10.60
CA LEU A 181 -3.69 -10.74 -10.23
C LEU A 181 -4.96 -10.10 -9.63
N ALA A 182 -4.84 -8.89 -9.08
CA ALA A 182 -5.98 -8.12 -8.61
C ALA A 182 -6.69 -7.32 -9.71
N GLY A 183 -6.27 -7.43 -10.98
CA GLY A 183 -6.86 -6.78 -12.14
C GLY A 183 -6.39 -5.33 -12.33
N PHE A 184 -5.11 -5.08 -12.05
CA PHE A 184 -4.45 -3.83 -12.38
C PHE A 184 -3.42 -4.03 -13.51
N ASP A 185 -3.38 -3.09 -14.44
CA ASP A 185 -2.29 -2.95 -15.38
C ASP A 185 -1.14 -2.14 -14.74
N THR A 186 0.05 -2.73 -14.69
CA THR A 186 1.27 -2.14 -14.16
C THR A 186 2.07 -1.44 -15.26
N THR A 187 1.49 -0.43 -15.89
CA THR A 187 2.09 0.25 -17.06
C THR A 187 3.40 0.96 -16.76
N ARG A 188 3.64 1.35 -15.50
CA ARG A 188 4.89 1.98 -15.07
C ARG A 188 5.37 1.39 -13.75
N LEU A 189 6.06 0.29 -13.88
CA LEU A 189 6.77 -0.35 -12.79
C LEU A 189 8.28 -0.14 -12.96
N ARG A 190 8.95 0.32 -11.90
CA ARG A 190 10.40 0.32 -11.74
C ARG A 190 10.77 -0.52 -10.54
N THR A 191 11.84 -1.28 -10.67
CA THR A 191 12.41 -2.04 -9.56
C THR A 191 13.87 -1.67 -9.37
N GLU A 192 14.31 -1.56 -8.12
CA GLU A 192 15.69 -1.24 -7.78
C GLU A 192 16.03 -1.66 -6.35
N TYR A 193 17.32 -1.72 -6.01
CA TYR A 193 17.74 -1.85 -4.63
C TYR A 193 17.90 -0.46 -3.98
N ALA A 194 17.28 -0.28 -2.82
CA ALA A 194 17.62 0.82 -1.93
C ALA A 194 18.91 0.51 -1.17
N ASN A 195 19.48 1.52 -0.50
CA ASN A 195 20.64 1.32 0.35
C ASN A 195 20.28 0.45 1.56
N GLY A 196 21.12 -0.55 1.88
CA GLY A 196 20.94 -1.44 3.02
C GLY A 196 21.11 -2.92 2.67
N PRO A 197 20.73 -3.83 3.59
CA PRO A 197 20.83 -5.27 3.37
C PRO A 197 19.95 -5.71 2.19
N ARG A 198 20.54 -6.28 1.16
CA ARG A 198 19.86 -6.63 -0.11
C ARG A 198 18.57 -7.43 0.05
N PRO A 199 18.44 -8.41 0.98
CA PRO A 199 17.18 -9.12 1.17
C PRO A 199 16.01 -8.25 1.62
N MET A 200 16.26 -7.05 2.17
CA MET A 200 15.25 -6.14 2.71
C MET A 200 14.99 -4.91 1.83
N THR A 201 15.78 -4.72 0.77
CA THR A 201 15.86 -3.44 0.07
C THR A 201 15.51 -3.49 -1.42
N TYR A 202 15.00 -4.61 -1.91
CA TYR A 202 14.50 -4.68 -3.28
C TYR A 202 13.11 -4.04 -3.36
N MET A 203 13.01 -2.91 -4.09
CA MET A 203 11.84 -2.06 -4.16
C MET A 203 11.10 -2.22 -5.48
N TYR A 204 9.78 -2.18 -5.40
CA TYR A 204 8.83 -2.07 -6.49
C TYR A 204 8.16 -0.72 -6.36
N LEU A 205 8.25 0.14 -7.36
CA LEU A 205 7.63 1.45 -7.31
C LEU A 205 7.05 1.86 -8.65
N GLY A 206 5.97 2.63 -8.62
CA GLY A 206 5.29 3.08 -9.82
C GLY A 206 3.81 3.33 -9.59
N TRP A 207 3.07 3.19 -10.67
CA TRP A 207 1.62 3.23 -10.62
C TRP A 207 0.98 2.16 -11.49
N ALA A 208 -0.25 1.82 -11.13
CA ALA A 208 -1.10 0.90 -11.86
C ALA A 208 -2.50 1.50 -12.05
N THR A 209 -3.17 1.11 -13.12
CA THR A 209 -4.56 1.48 -13.38
C THR A 209 -5.43 0.22 -13.37
N PRO A 210 -6.70 0.32 -12.92
CA PRO A 210 -7.61 -0.80 -13.10
C PRO A 210 -7.66 -1.23 -14.56
N GLU A 211 -7.52 -2.52 -14.84
CA GLU A 211 -7.77 -3.06 -16.17
C GLU A 211 -9.21 -2.73 -16.57
N MET A 212 -9.36 -2.14 -17.75
CA MET A 212 -10.70 -1.95 -18.32
C MET A 212 -11.28 -3.33 -18.61
N SER A 213 -12.37 -3.69 -17.94
CA SER A 213 -13.15 -4.86 -18.32
C SER A 213 -13.65 -4.64 -19.75
N VAL A 214 -12.99 -5.28 -20.71
CA VAL A 214 -13.53 -5.33 -22.07
C VAL A 214 -14.83 -6.14 -21.97
N HIS A 215 -15.96 -5.46 -22.04
CA HIS A 215 -17.27 -6.08 -22.14
C HIS A 215 -17.36 -6.74 -23.53
N TRP A 216 -16.85 -7.96 -23.64
CA TRP A 216 -16.93 -8.76 -24.87
C TRP A 216 -18.38 -8.96 -25.32
N GLY A 217 -19.37 -8.76 -24.44
CA GLY A 217 -20.79 -8.87 -24.75
C GLY A 217 -21.28 -7.84 -25.77
N GLU A 218 -20.80 -6.60 -25.74
CA GLU A 218 -21.26 -5.57 -26.68
C GLU A 218 -20.58 -5.67 -28.04
N ALA A 219 -19.32 -6.10 -28.10
CA ALA A 219 -18.61 -6.30 -29.36
C ALA A 219 -19.19 -7.47 -30.17
N VAL A 220 -19.60 -8.57 -29.51
CA VAL A 220 -20.22 -9.71 -30.15
C VAL A 220 -21.64 -9.37 -30.67
N MET A 221 -22.39 -8.57 -29.92
CA MET A 221 -23.75 -8.13 -30.34
C MET A 221 -23.71 -7.13 -31.50
N ALA A 222 -22.67 -6.26 -31.58
CA ALA A 222 -22.50 -5.34 -32.71
C ALA A 222 -22.19 -6.06 -34.03
N VAL A 223 -21.40 -7.14 -33.98
CA VAL A 223 -21.06 -7.96 -35.15
C VAL A 223 -22.27 -8.81 -35.64
N GLN A 224 -23.18 -9.21 -34.75
CA GLN A 224 -24.39 -9.95 -35.10
C GLN A 224 -25.52 -9.08 -35.69
N ARG A 225 -25.50 -7.76 -35.45
CA ARG A 225 -26.49 -6.81 -36.02
C ARG A 225 -26.10 -6.26 -37.39
N SER A 226 -24.89 -6.57 -37.88
CA SER A 226 -24.40 -6.14 -39.20
C SER A 226 -24.39 -7.23 -40.25
N LYS A 227 -25.07 -8.34 -39.99
CA LYS A 227 -25.41 -9.39 -40.96
C LYS A 227 -26.94 -9.51 -41.07
#